data_f3f88ec1d7dde5b231fbcd3aa829a23d
#
_entry.id   f3f88ec1d7dde5b231fbcd3aa829a23d
#
_cell.length_a   1.000
_cell.length_b   1.000
_cell.length_c   1.000
_cell.angle_alpha   90.00
_cell.angle_beta   90.00
_cell.angle_gamma   90.00
#
_symmetry.space_group_name_H-M   'P 1'
#
loop_
_entity.id
_entity.type
_entity.pdbx_description
1 polymer ?
#
loop_
_entity_poly.entity_id
_entity_poly.type
_entity_poly.pdbx_seq_one_letter_code
_entity_poly.pdbx_strand_id
1 'polypeptide(L)'
;PNAGLPNPLSATGYDEKPEDTADSLSVFAEEGLINLAGGCCGTTPEHIHAISEKLGNYPTRTVPKIDPALRLSGLEPFTMKDQQTSFLMVGERTNVTGSPRFKKLIEAEDYESALRVAKQQVENGANVIDVNFDAAMLDGEACMSRFLNLVVSEPDISKVPIMIDSSKWSVIEAGLKVIQGKCIINSISLKEGVETFKEHAQLAQRYGAAVVVMAFDEKGQAATLDDKVRICERAYKILVNEVNFPPQDIIFDPNVLTLATGMSEHDSYGIDFIEAVREIKKRCPHARTSGGISNVSFSFRGNNLVRESMHAAFLYHACKAGLDMGIVNAGMLAVYDDIEPNLRICVEDVVLAKDSEAGDRLLEFAEQIKDQSSQRKSEGPDLSWREKPIGERLTYSLVKGIGDYAESDAEE
;
A
#
# COMPACT_ATOMS: atom_id res chain seq x y z
N PRO A 1 12.63 30.24 -18.74
CA PRO A 1 12.80 29.74 -20.11
C PRO A 1 14.19 30.08 -20.68
N ASN A 2 14.59 29.47 -21.80
CA ASN A 2 15.75 29.91 -22.58
C ASN A 2 15.38 31.15 -23.39
N ALA A 3 16.38 31.89 -23.86
CA ALA A 3 16.22 33.00 -24.81
C ALA A 3 16.00 32.45 -26.25
N GLY A 4 14.95 31.65 -26.46
CA GLY A 4 14.67 30.94 -27.69
C GLY A 4 15.46 29.64 -27.86
N LEU A 5 15.57 29.17 -29.10
CA LEU A 5 16.37 28.01 -29.47
C LEU A 5 17.85 28.36 -29.64
N PRO A 6 18.80 27.45 -29.37
CA PRO A 6 20.19 27.65 -29.61
C PRO A 6 20.45 27.93 -31.11
N ASN A 7 21.14 29.06 -31.42
CA ASN A 7 21.54 29.42 -32.77
C ASN A 7 23.05 29.70 -32.82
N PRO A 8 23.85 28.79 -33.40
CA PRO A 8 25.31 28.99 -33.50
C PRO A 8 25.74 30.19 -34.35
N LEU A 9 24.82 30.74 -35.16
CA LEU A 9 25.07 31.90 -36.02
C LEU A 9 24.74 33.23 -35.33
N SER A 10 24.04 33.19 -34.17
CA SER A 10 23.76 34.36 -33.35
C SER A 10 24.99 34.78 -32.55
N ALA A 11 25.20 36.09 -32.38
CA ALA A 11 26.31 36.65 -31.60
C ALA A 11 26.27 36.23 -30.12
N THR A 12 25.06 35.93 -29.59
CA THR A 12 24.82 35.51 -28.20
C THR A 12 24.56 34.00 -28.07
N GLY A 13 24.55 33.27 -29.20
CA GLY A 13 24.17 31.88 -29.25
C GLY A 13 22.65 31.63 -29.15
N TYR A 14 21.86 32.70 -29.00
CA TYR A 14 20.38 32.67 -28.89
C TYR A 14 19.81 33.91 -29.61
N ASP A 15 18.60 33.77 -30.18
CA ASP A 15 18.00 34.82 -31.01
C ASP A 15 16.93 35.65 -30.31
N GLU A 16 16.36 35.16 -29.21
CA GLU A 16 15.26 35.83 -28.53
C GLU A 16 15.75 37.03 -27.72
N LYS A 17 15.06 38.16 -27.89
CA LYS A 17 15.41 39.42 -27.20
C LYS A 17 14.71 39.51 -25.83
N PRO A 18 15.17 40.40 -24.92
CA PRO A 18 14.58 40.63 -23.63
C PRO A 18 13.07 40.87 -23.68
N GLU A 19 12.61 41.67 -24.65
CA GLU A 19 11.20 42.03 -24.78
C GLU A 19 10.37 40.82 -25.24
N ASP A 20 10.89 39.98 -26.15
CA ASP A 20 10.19 38.81 -26.68
C ASP A 20 9.94 37.79 -25.56
N THR A 21 10.96 37.54 -24.71
CA THR A 21 10.86 36.65 -23.54
C THR A 21 9.85 37.21 -22.52
N ALA A 22 9.89 38.53 -22.24
CA ALA A 22 8.99 39.17 -21.30
C ALA A 22 7.54 39.16 -21.81
N ASP A 23 7.32 39.37 -23.11
CA ASP A 23 5.99 39.31 -23.73
C ASP A 23 5.41 37.90 -23.68
N SER A 24 6.18 36.89 -24.01
CA SER A 24 5.77 35.49 -23.91
C SER A 24 5.36 35.10 -22.47
N LEU A 25 6.14 35.52 -21.46
CA LEU A 25 5.83 35.26 -20.06
C LEU A 25 4.64 36.07 -19.52
N SER A 26 4.38 37.27 -20.10
CA SER A 26 3.25 38.08 -19.69
C SER A 26 1.91 37.41 -19.99
N VAL A 27 1.81 36.61 -21.06
CA VAL A 27 0.62 35.82 -21.36
C VAL A 27 0.32 34.82 -20.24
N PHE A 28 1.32 34.13 -19.71
CA PHE A 28 1.14 33.20 -18.60
C PHE A 28 0.78 33.92 -17.29
N ALA A 29 1.29 35.14 -17.07
CA ALA A 29 0.94 35.93 -15.91
C ALA A 29 -0.51 36.47 -16.00
N GLU A 30 -0.93 36.90 -17.20
CA GLU A 30 -2.30 37.37 -17.48
C GLU A 30 -3.34 36.25 -17.28
N GLU A 31 -3.00 35.02 -17.71
CA GLU A 31 -3.82 33.83 -17.48
C GLU A 31 -3.76 33.31 -16.04
N GLY A 32 -2.96 33.91 -15.16
CA GLY A 32 -2.83 33.51 -13.76
C GLY A 32 -2.18 32.12 -13.55
N LEU A 33 -1.22 31.75 -14.42
CA LEU A 33 -0.59 30.42 -14.40
C LEU A 33 0.71 30.36 -13.61
N ILE A 34 1.37 31.51 -13.36
CA ILE A 34 2.72 31.56 -12.77
C ILE A 34 2.77 32.45 -11.53
N ASN A 35 3.67 32.13 -10.60
CA ASN A 35 4.05 32.93 -9.44
C ASN A 35 5.54 33.29 -9.45
N LEU A 36 6.33 32.55 -10.21
CA LEU A 36 7.77 32.72 -10.35
C LEU A 36 8.11 32.74 -11.82
N ALA A 37 8.91 33.70 -12.23
CA ALA A 37 9.44 33.79 -13.57
C ALA A 37 10.94 34.09 -13.52
N GLY A 38 11.68 33.61 -14.51
CA GLY A 38 13.10 33.81 -14.61
C GLY A 38 13.62 33.31 -15.94
N GLY A 39 14.91 33.31 -16.09
CA GLY A 39 15.59 32.88 -17.29
C GLY A 39 16.42 31.60 -17.11
N CYS A 40 16.93 31.07 -18.24
CA CYS A 40 17.87 29.95 -18.30
C CYS A 40 18.94 30.26 -19.37
N CYS A 41 19.23 29.31 -20.25
CA CYS A 41 20.29 29.44 -21.26
C CYS A 41 20.02 30.63 -22.21
N GLY A 42 21.06 31.46 -22.42
CA GLY A 42 21.02 32.65 -23.29
C GLY A 42 20.35 33.86 -22.66
N THR A 43 19.74 33.77 -21.49
CA THR A 43 19.14 34.95 -20.81
C THR A 43 20.24 35.78 -20.13
N THR A 44 20.14 37.10 -20.28
CA THR A 44 21.08 38.09 -19.74
C THR A 44 20.36 38.93 -18.64
N PRO A 45 21.09 39.79 -17.90
CA PRO A 45 20.46 40.73 -16.96
C PRO A 45 19.32 41.56 -17.58
N GLU A 46 19.46 41.95 -18.84
CA GLU A 46 18.45 42.72 -19.56
C GLU A 46 17.15 41.92 -19.74
N HIS A 47 17.22 40.61 -20.00
CA HIS A 47 16.06 39.72 -20.04
C HIS A 47 15.36 39.70 -18.69
N ILE A 48 16.11 39.53 -17.58
CA ILE A 48 15.55 39.53 -16.24
C ILE A 48 14.89 40.86 -15.88
N HIS A 49 15.54 41.97 -16.29
CA HIS A 49 14.99 43.32 -16.10
C HIS A 49 13.64 43.47 -16.85
N ALA A 50 13.60 43.13 -18.14
CA ALA A 50 12.38 43.20 -18.96
C ALA A 50 11.24 42.32 -18.38
N ILE A 51 11.58 41.09 -17.93
CA ILE A 51 10.64 40.20 -17.25
C ILE A 51 10.10 40.87 -15.97
N SER A 52 10.97 41.44 -15.14
CA SER A 52 10.60 42.07 -13.87
C SER A 52 9.69 43.27 -14.08
N GLU A 53 10.01 44.16 -15.05
CA GLU A 53 9.18 45.32 -15.37
C GLU A 53 7.80 44.90 -15.93
N LYS A 54 7.80 43.93 -16.85
CA LYS A 54 6.56 43.51 -17.52
C LYS A 54 5.62 42.80 -16.57
N LEU A 55 6.13 41.87 -15.73
CA LEU A 55 5.32 41.03 -14.86
C LEU A 55 5.03 41.65 -13.50
N GLY A 56 5.76 42.70 -13.07
CA GLY A 56 5.60 43.32 -11.76
C GLY A 56 4.21 43.86 -11.45
N ASN A 57 3.39 44.12 -12.47
CA ASN A 57 2.04 44.65 -12.32
C ASN A 57 0.94 43.57 -12.33
N TYR A 58 1.26 42.33 -12.62
CA TYR A 58 0.29 41.22 -12.61
C TYR A 58 0.11 40.69 -11.18
N PRO A 59 -1.12 40.31 -10.79
CA PRO A 59 -1.35 39.64 -9.52
C PRO A 59 -0.72 38.27 -9.50
N THR A 60 -0.37 37.80 -8.33
CA THR A 60 0.09 36.42 -8.14
C THR A 60 -1.04 35.44 -8.46
N ARG A 61 -0.66 34.26 -8.97
CA ARG A 61 -1.60 33.16 -9.20
C ARG A 61 -2.37 32.81 -7.93
N THR A 62 -3.69 32.69 -8.04
CA THR A 62 -4.51 32.17 -6.95
C THR A 62 -4.23 30.69 -6.76
N VAL A 63 -3.82 30.28 -5.55
CA VAL A 63 -3.61 28.86 -5.23
C VAL A 63 -4.97 28.14 -5.31
N PRO A 64 -5.12 27.10 -6.15
CA PRO A 64 -6.39 26.42 -6.27
C PRO A 64 -6.72 25.66 -4.97
N LYS A 65 -8.01 25.65 -4.62
CA LYS A 65 -8.50 24.80 -3.54
C LYS A 65 -8.55 23.35 -4.04
N ILE A 66 -7.72 22.51 -3.46
CA ILE A 66 -7.61 21.09 -3.83
C ILE A 66 -8.40 20.26 -2.83
N ASP A 67 -9.28 19.37 -3.33
CA ASP A 67 -10.02 18.46 -2.47
C ASP A 67 -9.08 17.49 -1.73
N PRO A 68 -9.35 17.24 -0.43
CA PRO A 68 -8.57 16.27 0.34
C PRO A 68 -8.60 14.89 -0.33
N ALA A 69 -7.42 14.31 -0.54
CA ALA A 69 -7.27 12.95 -1.03
C ALA A 69 -5.92 12.40 -0.58
N LEU A 70 -5.83 11.11 -0.29
CA LEU A 70 -4.54 10.46 -0.12
C LEU A 70 -3.84 10.42 -1.49
N ARG A 71 -2.72 11.10 -1.59
CA ARG A 71 -1.85 11.10 -2.78
C ARG A 71 -0.53 10.48 -2.42
N LEU A 72 -0.18 9.44 -3.15
CA LEU A 72 1.09 8.73 -3.03
C LEU A 72 1.78 8.78 -4.40
N SER A 73 3.05 8.45 -4.45
CA SER A 73 3.76 8.29 -5.71
C SER A 73 4.99 7.39 -5.57
N GLY A 74 5.19 6.57 -6.58
CA GLY A 74 6.49 6.11 -7.02
C GLY A 74 6.92 6.99 -8.20
N LEU A 75 7.31 6.39 -9.32
CA LEU A 75 7.46 7.08 -10.60
C LEU A 75 6.10 7.53 -11.16
N GLU A 76 5.04 6.78 -10.84
CA GLU A 76 3.68 7.13 -11.23
C GLU A 76 2.91 7.70 -10.03
N PRO A 77 2.00 8.67 -10.28
CA PRO A 77 1.14 9.19 -9.23
C PRO A 77 0.03 8.19 -8.89
N PHE A 78 -0.26 8.07 -7.60
CA PHE A 78 -1.41 7.33 -7.10
C PHE A 78 -2.30 8.24 -6.26
N THR A 79 -3.60 8.30 -6.57
CA THR A 79 -4.56 9.14 -5.82
C THR A 79 -5.76 8.32 -5.39
N MET A 80 -6.01 8.29 -4.08
CA MET A 80 -7.19 7.68 -3.49
C MET A 80 -8.17 8.78 -3.06
N LYS A 81 -9.27 8.95 -3.83
CA LYS A 81 -10.36 9.87 -3.52
C LYS A 81 -11.42 9.19 -2.65
N ASP A 82 -12.16 9.97 -1.86
CA ASP A 82 -13.33 9.47 -1.17
C ASP A 82 -14.37 9.02 -2.21
N GLN A 83 -15.02 7.89 -1.98
CA GLN A 83 -16.13 7.31 -2.77
C GLN A 83 -15.82 6.78 -4.19
N GLN A 84 -14.59 6.87 -4.70
CA GLN A 84 -14.26 6.46 -6.07
C GLN A 84 -13.16 5.39 -6.19
N THR A 85 -12.50 5.04 -5.09
CA THR A 85 -11.34 4.16 -5.15
C THR A 85 -11.71 2.76 -4.68
N SER A 86 -11.34 1.77 -5.48
CA SER A 86 -11.35 0.36 -5.10
C SER A 86 -10.36 0.14 -3.94
N PHE A 87 -10.55 -0.95 -3.18
CA PHE A 87 -9.62 -1.40 -2.15
C PHE A 87 -8.16 -1.39 -2.65
N LEU A 88 -7.27 -0.79 -1.86
CA LEU A 88 -5.84 -0.68 -2.17
C LEU A 88 -5.10 -1.89 -1.59
N MET A 89 -4.41 -2.65 -2.45
CA MET A 89 -3.58 -3.78 -2.04
C MET A 89 -2.16 -3.34 -1.73
N VAL A 90 -1.71 -3.56 -0.49
CA VAL A 90 -0.32 -3.41 -0.07
C VAL A 90 0.33 -4.80 -0.04
N GLY A 91 1.33 -5.02 -0.87
CA GLY A 91 2.00 -6.32 -0.99
C GLY A 91 2.92 -6.60 0.19
N GLU A 92 2.73 -7.75 0.88
CA GLU A 92 3.43 -8.13 2.12
C GLU A 92 4.68 -8.98 1.92
N ARG A 93 5.07 -9.34 0.68
CA ARG A 93 6.09 -10.38 0.47
C ARG A 93 7.53 -9.87 0.55
N THR A 94 7.76 -8.57 0.55
CA THR A 94 9.06 -7.92 0.80
C THR A 94 9.30 -7.57 2.27
N ASN A 95 8.77 -8.39 3.15
CA ASN A 95 8.86 -8.27 4.60
C ASN A 95 9.54 -9.53 5.17
N VAL A 96 10.70 -9.37 5.84
CA VAL A 96 11.49 -10.50 6.37
C VAL A 96 10.78 -11.26 7.49
N THR A 97 9.83 -10.61 8.18
CA THR A 97 9.02 -11.24 9.23
C THR A 97 7.90 -12.10 8.63
N GLY A 98 7.27 -11.62 7.54
CA GLY A 98 6.13 -12.28 6.90
C GLY A 98 6.50 -13.24 5.76
N SER A 99 7.72 -13.15 5.21
CA SER A 99 8.16 -13.90 4.03
C SER A 99 9.47 -14.67 4.26
N PRO A 100 9.42 -15.97 4.61
CA PRO A 100 10.63 -16.76 4.80
C PRO A 100 11.53 -16.82 3.56
N ARG A 101 10.94 -16.75 2.33
CA ARG A 101 11.69 -16.70 1.08
C ARG A 101 12.49 -15.40 0.99
N PHE A 102 11.85 -14.25 1.21
CA PHE A 102 12.50 -12.95 1.15
C PHE A 102 13.58 -12.83 2.22
N LYS A 103 13.30 -13.29 3.45
CA LYS A 103 14.29 -13.33 4.55
C LYS A 103 15.56 -14.06 4.16
N LYS A 104 15.45 -15.28 3.60
CA LYS A 104 16.61 -16.09 3.16
C LYS A 104 17.44 -15.38 2.08
N LEU A 105 16.79 -14.67 1.15
CA LEU A 105 17.46 -13.92 0.10
C LEU A 105 18.27 -12.75 0.67
N ILE A 106 17.70 -12.03 1.63
CA ILE A 106 18.38 -10.91 2.29
C ILE A 106 19.56 -11.41 3.16
N GLU A 107 19.37 -12.49 3.93
CA GLU A 107 20.43 -13.11 4.71
C GLU A 107 21.60 -13.64 3.85
N ALA A 108 21.29 -14.04 2.61
CA ALA A 108 22.29 -14.47 1.61
C ALA A 108 22.85 -13.31 0.78
N GLU A 109 22.45 -12.06 1.03
CA GLU A 109 22.76 -10.88 0.22
C GLU A 109 22.36 -10.98 -1.27
N ASP A 110 21.43 -11.88 -1.61
CA ASP A 110 20.89 -12.03 -2.97
C ASP A 110 19.79 -11.00 -3.24
N TYR A 111 20.20 -9.75 -3.38
CA TYR A 111 19.29 -8.63 -3.64
C TYR A 111 18.64 -8.69 -5.02
N GLU A 112 19.29 -9.31 -6.01
CA GLU A 112 18.72 -9.50 -7.34
C GLU A 112 17.46 -10.40 -7.28
N SER A 113 17.53 -11.53 -6.58
CA SER A 113 16.36 -12.38 -6.36
C SER A 113 15.34 -11.73 -5.44
N ALA A 114 15.74 -10.89 -4.49
CA ALA A 114 14.85 -10.11 -3.64
C ALA A 114 14.03 -9.08 -4.44
N LEU A 115 14.65 -8.41 -5.44
CA LEU A 115 13.94 -7.52 -6.37
C LEU A 115 12.91 -8.28 -7.21
N ARG A 116 13.18 -9.52 -7.61
CA ARG A 116 12.17 -10.37 -8.30
C ARG A 116 10.94 -10.63 -7.43
N VAL A 117 11.11 -10.75 -6.10
CA VAL A 117 9.96 -10.85 -5.18
C VAL A 117 9.13 -9.56 -5.17
N ALA A 118 9.77 -8.39 -5.17
CA ALA A 118 9.10 -7.11 -5.25
C ALA A 118 8.35 -6.96 -6.58
N LYS A 119 9.00 -7.25 -7.72
CA LYS A 119 8.41 -7.19 -9.05
C LYS A 119 7.17 -8.09 -9.16
N GLN A 120 7.25 -9.32 -8.68
CA GLN A 120 6.12 -10.26 -8.70
C GLN A 120 4.88 -9.73 -7.97
N GLN A 121 5.05 -8.96 -6.89
CA GLN A 121 3.91 -8.37 -6.18
C GLN A 121 3.22 -7.30 -7.04
N VAL A 122 3.99 -6.46 -7.75
CA VAL A 122 3.44 -5.45 -8.66
C VAL A 122 2.72 -6.11 -9.83
N GLU A 123 3.31 -7.15 -10.41
CA GLU A 123 2.70 -7.95 -11.49
C GLU A 123 1.38 -8.61 -11.04
N ASN A 124 1.29 -9.01 -9.78
CA ASN A 124 0.08 -9.56 -9.16
C ASN A 124 -0.93 -8.49 -8.70
N GLY A 125 -0.70 -7.22 -9.03
CA GLY A 125 -1.65 -6.14 -8.80
C GLY A 125 -1.50 -5.39 -7.48
N ALA A 126 -0.39 -5.53 -6.75
CA ALA A 126 -0.12 -4.69 -5.60
C ALA A 126 0.00 -3.22 -6.02
N ASN A 127 -0.75 -2.35 -5.34
CA ASN A 127 -0.75 -0.90 -5.59
C ASN A 127 0.35 -0.19 -4.79
N VAL A 128 0.82 -0.79 -3.70
CA VAL A 128 1.90 -0.36 -2.81
C VAL A 128 2.68 -1.59 -2.40
N ILE A 129 3.98 -1.48 -2.17
CA ILE A 129 4.81 -2.56 -1.63
C ILE A 129 5.26 -2.22 -0.22
N ASP A 130 4.98 -3.10 0.75
CA ASP A 130 5.51 -3.07 2.11
C ASP A 130 6.92 -3.64 2.15
N VAL A 131 7.86 -2.89 2.75
CA VAL A 131 9.28 -3.27 2.86
C VAL A 131 9.71 -3.23 4.31
N ASN A 132 10.11 -4.40 4.85
CA ASN A 132 10.53 -4.57 6.24
C ASN A 132 11.79 -5.43 6.36
N PHE A 133 12.72 -4.98 7.20
CA PHE A 133 13.98 -5.68 7.53
C PHE A 133 14.15 -5.92 9.04
N ASP A 134 13.06 -5.96 9.79
CA ASP A 134 13.11 -6.19 11.26
C ASP A 134 13.41 -7.65 11.58
N ALA A 135 14.69 -8.00 11.57
CA ALA A 135 15.20 -9.28 12.03
C ALA A 135 16.47 -9.08 12.89
N ALA A 136 16.62 -9.91 13.94
CA ALA A 136 17.66 -9.73 14.95
C ALA A 136 19.10 -9.76 14.41
N MET A 137 19.34 -10.43 13.29
CA MET A 137 20.68 -10.61 12.70
C MET A 137 20.95 -9.69 11.51
N LEU A 138 20.03 -8.78 11.18
CA LEU A 138 20.17 -7.85 10.06
C LEU A 138 20.49 -6.44 10.58
N ASP A 139 21.38 -5.74 9.86
CA ASP A 139 21.48 -4.30 9.95
C ASP A 139 20.32 -3.69 9.14
N GLY A 140 19.21 -3.40 9.82
CA GLY A 140 17.98 -2.92 9.18
C GLY A 140 18.16 -1.61 8.42
N GLU A 141 18.99 -0.69 8.93
CA GLU A 141 19.23 0.61 8.27
C GLU A 141 20.01 0.43 6.96
N ALA A 142 21.06 -0.39 6.99
CA ALA A 142 21.85 -0.69 5.79
C ALA A 142 21.02 -1.49 4.76
N CYS A 143 20.26 -2.51 5.21
CA CYS A 143 19.39 -3.30 4.33
C CYS A 143 18.31 -2.44 3.69
N MET A 144 17.62 -1.59 4.46
CA MET A 144 16.57 -0.70 3.96
C MET A 144 17.12 0.25 2.90
N SER A 145 18.22 0.94 3.21
CA SER A 145 18.84 1.89 2.29
C SER A 145 19.33 1.20 1.01
N ARG A 146 19.99 0.05 1.12
CA ARG A 146 20.49 -0.71 -0.05
C ARG A 146 19.36 -1.21 -0.93
N PHE A 147 18.34 -1.84 -0.34
CA PHE A 147 17.21 -2.38 -1.10
C PHE A 147 16.41 -1.30 -1.82
N LEU A 148 16.10 -0.19 -1.15
CA LEU A 148 15.35 0.91 -1.75
C LEU A 148 16.13 1.61 -2.86
N ASN A 149 17.45 1.77 -2.73
CA ASN A 149 18.28 2.28 -3.83
C ASN A 149 18.26 1.38 -5.07
N LEU A 150 18.19 0.06 -4.87
CA LEU A 150 18.03 -0.89 -5.98
C LEU A 150 16.63 -0.84 -6.58
N VAL A 151 15.57 -0.75 -5.75
CA VAL A 151 14.18 -0.60 -6.20
C VAL A 151 14.01 0.63 -7.10
N VAL A 152 14.63 1.76 -6.75
CA VAL A 152 14.54 3.00 -7.54
C VAL A 152 15.09 2.84 -8.96
N SER A 153 16.08 1.96 -9.15
CA SER A 153 16.65 1.67 -10.48
C SER A 153 15.83 0.70 -11.33
N GLU A 154 14.73 0.13 -10.77
CA GLU A 154 13.87 -0.84 -11.43
C GLU A 154 12.48 -0.22 -11.72
N PRO A 155 12.23 0.34 -12.93
CA PRO A 155 10.98 1.04 -13.26
C PRO A 155 9.71 0.18 -13.06
N ASP A 156 9.80 -1.14 -13.31
CA ASP A 156 8.69 -2.08 -13.12
C ASP A 156 8.25 -2.20 -11.66
N ILE A 157 9.14 -1.89 -10.71
CA ILE A 157 8.86 -1.90 -9.28
C ILE A 157 8.58 -0.49 -8.79
N SER A 158 9.47 0.46 -9.11
CA SER A 158 9.41 1.82 -8.59
C SER A 158 8.26 2.67 -9.12
N LYS A 159 7.49 2.18 -10.10
CA LYS A 159 6.25 2.83 -10.55
C LYS A 159 5.21 2.95 -9.44
N VAL A 160 5.15 1.99 -8.50
CA VAL A 160 4.23 2.04 -7.36
C VAL A 160 4.89 2.68 -6.13
N PRO A 161 4.09 3.32 -5.24
CA PRO A 161 4.58 3.82 -3.95
C PRO A 161 5.09 2.69 -3.05
N ILE A 162 6.00 3.03 -2.14
CA ILE A 162 6.54 2.11 -1.14
C ILE A 162 5.96 2.44 0.24
N MET A 163 5.69 1.40 1.03
CA MET A 163 5.44 1.48 2.47
C MET A 163 6.72 1.05 3.19
N ILE A 164 7.32 1.97 3.94
CA ILE A 164 8.52 1.72 4.74
C ILE A 164 8.06 1.22 6.10
N ASP A 165 8.31 -0.05 6.40
CA ASP A 165 7.84 -0.72 7.61
C ASP A 165 9.01 -1.07 8.54
N SER A 166 8.97 -0.57 9.76
CA SER A 166 9.87 -0.98 10.83
C SER A 166 9.34 -0.58 12.21
N SER A 167 9.69 -1.38 13.20
CA SER A 167 9.49 -1.06 14.61
C SER A 167 10.50 -0.02 15.15
N LYS A 168 11.54 0.31 14.36
CA LYS A 168 12.61 1.25 14.74
C LYS A 168 12.58 2.47 13.87
N TRP A 169 12.47 3.65 14.50
CA TRP A 169 12.44 4.91 13.76
C TRP A 169 13.70 5.14 12.92
N SER A 170 14.88 4.75 13.40
CA SER A 170 16.15 4.89 12.66
C SER A 170 16.14 4.14 11.32
N VAL A 171 15.51 2.98 11.24
CA VAL A 171 15.33 2.20 10.01
C VAL A 171 14.36 2.90 9.07
N ILE A 172 13.24 3.42 9.61
CA ILE A 172 12.27 4.22 8.83
C ILE A 172 12.98 5.44 8.23
N GLU A 173 13.73 6.18 9.04
CA GLU A 173 14.44 7.38 8.57
C GLU A 173 15.50 7.05 7.53
N ALA A 174 16.23 5.93 7.66
CA ALA A 174 17.17 5.46 6.65
C ALA A 174 16.49 5.24 5.30
N GLY A 175 15.29 4.64 5.30
CA GLY A 175 14.46 4.48 4.11
C GLY A 175 13.98 5.82 3.54
N LEU A 176 13.49 6.72 4.38
CA LEU A 176 12.99 8.04 3.97
C LEU A 176 14.06 8.90 3.28
N LYS A 177 15.32 8.73 3.64
CA LYS A 177 16.44 9.47 3.03
C LYS A 177 16.77 9.05 1.60
N VAL A 178 16.35 7.85 1.18
CA VAL A 178 16.69 7.28 -0.14
C VAL A 178 15.50 7.02 -1.04
N ILE A 179 14.27 6.99 -0.49
CA ILE A 179 13.06 6.72 -1.27
C ILE A 179 12.72 7.88 -2.21
N GLN A 180 12.18 7.56 -3.38
CA GLN A 180 11.64 8.52 -4.34
C GLN A 180 10.12 8.59 -4.22
N GLY A 181 9.55 9.78 -4.46
CA GLY A 181 8.12 10.00 -4.40
C GLY A 181 7.56 10.12 -2.99
N LYS A 182 6.24 10.05 -2.86
CA LYS A 182 5.53 10.12 -1.57
C LYS A 182 5.19 8.71 -1.10
N CYS A 183 5.88 8.26 -0.06
CA CYS A 183 5.75 6.94 0.56
C CYS A 183 4.75 6.93 1.72
N ILE A 184 4.53 5.75 2.28
CA ILE A 184 3.83 5.52 3.55
C ILE A 184 4.83 5.05 4.60
N ILE A 185 4.73 5.55 5.82
CA ILE A 185 5.45 5.04 6.99
C ILE A 185 4.54 4.05 7.72
N ASN A 186 5.05 2.87 8.03
CA ASN A 186 4.39 1.85 8.85
C ASN A 186 5.31 1.51 10.04
N SER A 187 5.11 1.96 11.26
CA SER A 187 3.99 2.76 11.74
C SER A 187 4.44 3.70 12.87
N ILE A 188 3.56 4.60 13.26
CA ILE A 188 3.67 5.36 14.50
C ILE A 188 2.51 4.99 15.44
N SER A 189 2.68 5.19 16.74
CA SER A 189 1.64 4.89 17.73
C SER A 189 1.86 5.67 19.03
N LEU A 190 0.83 5.68 19.90
CA LEU A 190 0.89 6.27 21.24
C LEU A 190 1.55 5.35 22.28
N LYS A 191 2.12 4.21 21.88
CA LYS A 191 2.75 3.23 22.78
C LYS A 191 3.84 3.84 23.67
N GLU A 192 4.67 4.70 23.09
CA GLU A 192 5.79 5.36 23.77
C GLU A 192 5.43 6.76 24.30
N GLY A 193 4.13 7.07 24.32
CA GLY A 193 3.60 8.34 24.81
C GLY A 193 3.40 9.39 23.71
N VAL A 194 2.75 10.47 24.13
CA VAL A 194 2.30 11.53 23.21
C VAL A 194 3.45 12.31 22.57
N GLU A 195 4.51 12.60 23.33
CA GLU A 195 5.60 13.45 22.82
C GLU A 195 6.39 12.73 21.72
N THR A 196 6.76 11.46 21.91
CA THR A 196 7.41 10.64 20.89
C THR A 196 6.52 10.49 19.66
N PHE A 197 5.21 10.30 19.85
CA PHE A 197 4.25 10.22 18.76
C PHE A 197 4.20 11.50 17.92
N LYS A 198 4.19 12.68 18.56
CA LYS A 198 4.23 13.99 17.88
C LYS A 198 5.55 14.18 17.13
N GLU A 199 6.67 13.81 17.75
CA GLU A 199 8.00 13.92 17.13
C GLU A 199 8.08 13.09 15.84
N HIS A 200 7.67 11.83 15.90
CA HIS A 200 7.64 10.96 14.71
C HIS A 200 6.69 11.49 13.63
N ALA A 201 5.53 12.03 14.02
CA ALA A 201 4.59 12.63 13.07
C ALA A 201 5.17 13.88 12.40
N GLN A 202 5.84 14.76 13.16
CA GLN A 202 6.50 15.95 12.60
C GLN A 202 7.64 15.59 11.64
N LEU A 203 8.42 14.55 11.97
CA LEU A 203 9.47 14.03 11.08
C LEU A 203 8.86 13.46 9.80
N ALA A 204 7.80 12.64 9.91
CA ALA A 204 7.08 12.11 8.75
C ALA A 204 6.56 13.25 7.84
N GLN A 205 6.01 14.30 8.43
CA GLN A 205 5.54 15.48 7.69
C GLN A 205 6.67 16.22 6.97
N ARG A 206 7.86 16.33 7.58
CA ARG A 206 9.04 16.93 6.95
C ARG A 206 9.51 16.16 5.74
N TYR A 207 9.43 14.82 5.78
CA TYR A 207 9.72 13.95 4.64
C TYR A 207 8.56 13.89 3.62
N GLY A 208 7.40 14.46 3.94
CA GLY A 208 6.22 14.47 3.08
C GLY A 208 5.50 13.13 2.98
N ALA A 209 5.74 12.21 3.92
CA ALA A 209 5.16 10.86 3.93
C ALA A 209 3.75 10.83 4.53
N ALA A 210 2.92 9.88 4.06
CA ALA A 210 1.72 9.46 4.79
C ALA A 210 2.10 8.48 5.91
N VAL A 211 1.25 8.35 6.94
CA VAL A 211 1.56 7.53 8.11
C VAL A 211 0.48 6.52 8.43
N VAL A 212 0.87 5.28 8.66
CA VAL A 212 0.04 4.31 9.37
C VAL A 212 0.11 4.61 10.87
N VAL A 213 -1.03 4.73 11.50
CA VAL A 213 -1.19 4.94 12.95
C VAL A 213 -1.85 3.71 13.53
N MET A 214 -1.07 2.92 14.28
CA MET A 214 -1.59 1.72 14.93
C MET A 214 -2.42 2.08 16.16
N ALA A 215 -3.51 1.37 16.36
CA ALA A 215 -4.32 1.47 17.58
C ALA A 215 -3.61 0.81 18.77
N PHE A 216 -2.57 1.48 19.26
CA PHE A 216 -1.70 1.08 20.33
C PHE A 216 -1.39 2.30 21.19
N ASP A 217 -1.72 2.26 22.48
CA ASP A 217 -1.42 3.32 23.45
C ASP A 217 -0.53 2.82 24.59
N GLU A 218 -0.35 3.65 25.59
CA GLU A 218 0.50 3.38 26.76
C GLU A 218 0.02 2.16 27.58
N LYS A 219 -1.25 1.73 27.37
CA LYS A 219 -1.81 0.54 28.04
C LYS A 219 -1.62 -0.74 27.25
N GLY A 220 -1.30 -0.62 25.95
CA GLY A 220 -1.08 -1.76 25.06
C GLY A 220 -1.85 -1.69 23.77
N GLN A 221 -1.89 -2.82 23.07
CA GLN A 221 -2.57 -2.99 21.80
C GLN A 221 -4.08 -3.05 21.99
N ALA A 222 -4.84 -2.28 21.21
CA ALA A 222 -6.30 -2.34 21.24
C ALA A 222 -6.80 -3.69 20.71
N ALA A 223 -7.62 -4.35 21.50
CA ALA A 223 -8.30 -5.59 21.13
C ALA A 223 -9.81 -5.37 20.91
N THR A 224 -10.46 -4.65 21.80
CA THR A 224 -11.91 -4.38 21.75
C THR A 224 -12.28 -3.24 20.81
N LEU A 225 -13.53 -3.24 20.34
CA LEU A 225 -14.07 -2.14 19.52
C LEU A 225 -13.86 -0.77 20.18
N ASP A 226 -14.18 -0.64 21.47
CA ASP A 226 -14.10 0.62 22.20
C ASP A 226 -12.66 1.14 22.26
N ASP A 227 -11.69 0.28 22.54
CA ASP A 227 -10.29 0.67 22.58
C ASP A 227 -9.75 1.05 21.20
N LYS A 228 -10.09 0.29 20.15
CA LYS A 228 -9.72 0.61 18.77
C LYS A 228 -10.19 2.01 18.39
N VAL A 229 -11.45 2.30 18.61
CA VAL A 229 -12.06 3.60 18.28
C VAL A 229 -11.47 4.74 19.15
N ARG A 230 -11.38 4.53 20.47
CA ARG A 230 -10.85 5.50 21.41
C ARG A 230 -9.43 5.93 21.09
N ILE A 231 -8.56 4.95 20.82
CA ILE A 231 -7.14 5.22 20.53
C ILE A 231 -6.99 5.93 19.20
N CYS A 232 -7.68 5.47 18.14
CA CYS A 232 -7.62 6.12 16.83
C CYS A 232 -8.17 7.56 16.88
N GLU A 233 -9.29 7.79 17.57
CA GLU A 233 -9.86 9.16 17.73
C GLU A 233 -8.92 10.06 18.53
N ARG A 234 -8.27 9.55 19.59
CA ARG A 234 -7.26 10.30 20.35
C ARG A 234 -6.06 10.67 19.48
N ALA A 235 -5.52 9.70 18.75
CA ALA A 235 -4.40 9.92 17.84
C ALA A 235 -4.76 10.93 16.74
N TYR A 236 -5.96 10.84 16.17
CA TYR A 236 -6.46 11.80 15.17
C TYR A 236 -6.47 13.23 15.69
N LYS A 237 -7.01 13.44 16.91
CA LYS A 237 -7.08 14.78 17.53
C LYS A 237 -5.70 15.37 17.75
N ILE A 238 -4.74 14.57 18.21
CA ILE A 238 -3.34 15.01 18.40
C ILE A 238 -2.71 15.39 17.06
N LEU A 239 -2.82 14.51 16.04
CA LEU A 239 -2.21 14.75 14.74
C LEU A 239 -2.77 15.99 14.05
N VAL A 240 -4.09 16.13 14.00
CA VAL A 240 -4.73 17.21 13.26
C VAL A 240 -4.65 18.53 14.02
N ASN A 241 -4.94 18.54 15.34
CA ASN A 241 -5.08 19.79 16.09
C ASN A 241 -3.77 20.28 16.70
N GLU A 242 -2.81 19.38 17.00
CA GLU A 242 -1.58 19.77 17.70
C GLU A 242 -0.35 19.75 16.78
N VAL A 243 -0.30 18.79 15.82
CA VAL A 243 0.79 18.66 14.85
C VAL A 243 0.49 19.37 13.53
N ASN A 244 -0.79 19.66 13.23
CA ASN A 244 -1.27 20.11 11.92
C ASN A 244 -0.94 19.12 10.80
N PHE A 245 -0.99 17.82 11.10
CA PHE A 245 -0.80 16.77 10.12
C PHE A 245 -1.99 16.71 9.17
N PRO A 246 -1.77 16.57 7.84
CA PRO A 246 -2.86 16.49 6.88
C PRO A 246 -3.75 15.26 7.15
N PRO A 247 -5.06 15.42 7.42
CA PRO A 247 -5.91 14.30 7.80
C PRO A 247 -6.02 13.22 6.70
N GLN A 248 -5.91 13.60 5.42
CA GLN A 248 -5.92 12.67 4.29
C GLN A 248 -4.66 11.80 4.19
N ASP A 249 -3.59 12.14 4.88
CA ASP A 249 -2.33 11.38 4.94
C ASP A 249 -2.23 10.49 6.19
N ILE A 250 -3.29 10.43 7.01
CA ILE A 250 -3.41 9.56 8.19
C ILE A 250 -4.12 8.25 7.77
N ILE A 251 -3.50 7.13 8.11
CA ILE A 251 -4.03 5.79 7.82
C ILE A 251 -4.12 5.03 9.14
N PHE A 252 -5.31 4.76 9.65
CA PHE A 252 -5.46 4.01 10.90
C PHE A 252 -5.41 2.51 10.66
N ASP A 253 -4.59 1.80 11.44
CA ASP A 253 -4.66 0.34 11.60
C ASP A 253 -5.24 0.01 12.99
N PRO A 254 -6.54 -0.37 13.05
CA PRO A 254 -7.18 -0.73 14.31
C PRO A 254 -6.81 -2.15 14.79
N ASN A 255 -5.73 -2.72 14.34
CA ASN A 255 -5.16 -4.02 14.64
C ASN A 255 -6.05 -5.20 14.20
N VAL A 256 -5.66 -5.88 13.16
CA VAL A 256 -6.23 -7.19 12.79
C VAL A 256 -5.62 -8.25 13.69
N LEU A 257 -6.45 -8.93 14.46
CA LEU A 257 -6.07 -9.98 15.40
C LEU A 257 -6.48 -11.36 14.87
N THR A 258 -5.83 -12.40 15.38
CA THR A 258 -6.07 -13.78 14.95
C THR A 258 -7.42 -14.28 15.44
N LEU A 259 -8.19 -14.91 14.53
CA LEU A 259 -9.47 -15.52 14.82
C LEU A 259 -9.36 -17.04 15.07
N ALA A 260 -10.40 -17.64 15.63
CA ALA A 260 -10.50 -19.08 15.90
C ALA A 260 -9.28 -19.63 16.65
N THR A 261 -8.92 -18.98 17.74
CA THR A 261 -7.77 -19.36 18.59
C THR A 261 -8.14 -20.37 19.68
N GLY A 262 -9.43 -20.70 19.82
CA GLY A 262 -9.97 -21.51 20.91
C GLY A 262 -10.17 -20.74 22.23
N MET A 263 -9.95 -19.43 22.27
CA MET A 263 -10.19 -18.56 23.41
C MET A 263 -11.43 -17.69 23.15
N SER A 264 -12.46 -17.78 23.97
CA SER A 264 -13.72 -17.06 23.79
C SER A 264 -13.59 -15.54 23.79
N GLU A 265 -12.58 -15.00 24.46
CA GLU A 265 -12.29 -13.56 24.46
C GLU A 265 -11.79 -13.05 23.09
N HIS A 266 -11.39 -13.94 22.18
CA HIS A 266 -10.94 -13.62 20.83
C HIS A 266 -12.05 -13.75 19.77
N ASP A 267 -13.21 -14.27 20.13
CA ASP A 267 -14.29 -14.55 19.17
C ASP A 267 -14.78 -13.28 18.46
N SER A 268 -14.83 -12.15 19.17
CA SER A 268 -15.31 -10.87 18.62
C SER A 268 -14.27 -10.08 17.78
N TYR A 269 -13.02 -10.50 17.73
CA TYR A 269 -11.93 -9.70 17.11
C TYR A 269 -12.19 -9.31 15.65
N GLY A 270 -12.85 -10.19 14.87
CA GLY A 270 -13.21 -9.92 13.49
C GLY A 270 -14.25 -8.82 13.35
N ILE A 271 -15.37 -8.98 14.05
CA ILE A 271 -16.47 -8.00 14.02
C ILE A 271 -16.06 -6.69 14.70
N ASP A 272 -15.26 -6.73 15.77
CA ASP A 272 -14.74 -5.54 16.45
C ASP A 272 -13.86 -4.69 15.51
N PHE A 273 -13.05 -5.35 14.66
CA PHE A 273 -12.26 -4.64 13.64
C PHE A 273 -13.17 -3.99 12.60
N ILE A 274 -14.15 -4.74 12.07
CA ILE A 274 -15.08 -4.26 11.04
C ILE A 274 -15.88 -3.05 11.54
N GLU A 275 -16.41 -3.12 12.75
CA GLU A 275 -17.17 -2.01 13.33
C GLU A 275 -16.26 -0.83 13.74
N ALA A 276 -15.02 -1.11 14.17
CA ALA A 276 -14.04 -0.06 14.42
C ALA A 276 -13.73 0.73 13.14
N VAL A 277 -13.54 0.06 11.99
CA VAL A 277 -13.39 0.74 10.70
C VAL A 277 -14.56 1.67 10.42
N ARG A 278 -15.80 1.21 10.61
CA ARG A 278 -17.02 2.00 10.40
C ARG A 278 -17.06 3.26 11.28
N GLU A 279 -16.73 3.11 12.56
CA GLU A 279 -16.71 4.22 13.52
C GLU A 279 -15.55 5.20 13.28
N ILE A 280 -14.36 4.71 12.94
CA ILE A 280 -13.20 5.55 12.61
C ILE A 280 -13.51 6.42 11.38
N LYS A 281 -14.12 5.86 10.34
CA LYS A 281 -14.52 6.64 9.15
C LYS A 281 -15.49 7.78 9.47
N LYS A 282 -16.34 7.62 10.48
CA LYS A 282 -17.28 8.67 10.94
C LYS A 282 -16.58 9.72 11.79
N ARG A 283 -15.68 9.32 12.70
CA ARG A 283 -15.08 10.19 13.73
C ARG A 283 -13.78 10.87 13.27
N CYS A 284 -13.11 10.31 12.27
CA CYS A 284 -11.82 10.78 11.76
C CYS A 284 -11.96 11.16 10.27
N PRO A 285 -12.61 12.31 9.95
CA PRO A 285 -12.86 12.71 8.56
C PRO A 285 -11.57 12.77 7.74
N HIS A 286 -11.65 12.32 6.49
CA HIS A 286 -10.57 12.20 5.52
C HIS A 286 -9.47 11.18 5.83
N ALA A 287 -9.39 10.66 7.07
CA ALA A 287 -8.44 9.59 7.38
C ALA A 287 -8.81 8.29 6.66
N ARG A 288 -7.79 7.49 6.38
CA ARG A 288 -7.91 6.16 5.77
C ARG A 288 -7.79 5.08 6.83
N THR A 289 -8.16 3.86 6.44
CA THR A 289 -8.05 2.68 7.29
C THR A 289 -7.29 1.57 6.57
N SER A 290 -6.49 0.82 7.32
CA SER A 290 -5.66 -0.29 6.86
C SER A 290 -5.71 -1.45 7.85
N GLY A 291 -5.10 -2.58 7.48
CA GLY A 291 -4.88 -3.70 8.37
C GLY A 291 -4.01 -4.79 7.77
N GLY A 292 -3.31 -5.52 8.61
CA GLY A 292 -2.53 -6.71 8.24
C GLY A 292 -3.44 -7.92 8.08
N ILE A 293 -4.00 -8.13 6.89
CA ILE A 293 -5.08 -9.11 6.65
C ILE A 293 -4.66 -10.54 6.96
N SER A 294 -3.41 -10.90 6.69
CA SER A 294 -2.88 -12.25 6.94
C SER A 294 -2.96 -12.67 8.42
N ASN A 295 -3.04 -11.72 9.34
CA ASN A 295 -3.14 -11.99 10.79
C ASN A 295 -4.44 -12.71 11.16
N VAL A 296 -5.54 -12.45 10.46
CA VAL A 296 -6.86 -13.03 10.68
C VAL A 296 -6.81 -14.57 10.76
N SER A 297 -5.93 -15.18 9.98
CA SER A 297 -5.90 -16.63 9.75
C SER A 297 -4.65 -17.35 10.30
N PHE A 298 -3.94 -16.76 11.27
CA PHE A 298 -2.72 -17.38 11.81
C PHE A 298 -2.98 -18.74 12.48
N SER A 299 -4.15 -18.97 13.06
CA SER A 299 -4.58 -20.26 13.60
C SER A 299 -4.64 -21.38 12.53
N PHE A 300 -4.78 -21.03 11.24
CA PHE A 300 -4.87 -21.98 10.13
C PHE A 300 -3.60 -22.05 9.27
N ARG A 301 -2.42 -21.73 9.84
CA ARG A 301 -1.16 -21.87 9.09
C ARG A 301 -0.98 -23.29 8.56
N GLY A 302 -0.66 -23.40 7.26
CA GLY A 302 -0.52 -24.68 6.56
C GLY A 302 -1.79 -25.16 5.83
N ASN A 303 -2.93 -24.46 5.99
CA ASN A 303 -4.14 -24.70 5.21
C ASN A 303 -4.48 -23.47 4.37
N ASN A 304 -3.91 -23.39 3.17
CA ASN A 304 -4.05 -22.22 2.31
C ASN A 304 -5.49 -21.96 1.89
N LEU A 305 -6.27 -23.01 1.60
CA LEU A 305 -7.66 -22.86 1.16
C LEU A 305 -8.53 -22.16 2.22
N VAL A 306 -8.42 -22.57 3.48
CA VAL A 306 -9.15 -21.94 4.60
C VAL A 306 -8.65 -20.50 4.80
N ARG A 307 -7.34 -20.28 4.75
CA ARG A 307 -6.76 -18.96 4.93
C ARG A 307 -7.21 -17.96 3.87
N GLU A 308 -7.17 -18.36 2.59
CA GLU A 308 -7.61 -17.54 1.46
C GLU A 308 -9.10 -17.21 1.57
N SER A 309 -9.91 -18.19 1.98
CA SER A 309 -11.35 -17.99 2.23
C SER A 309 -11.60 -17.03 3.39
N MET A 310 -10.84 -17.14 4.49
CA MET A 310 -10.93 -16.21 5.62
C MET A 310 -10.54 -14.78 5.20
N HIS A 311 -9.47 -14.62 4.42
CA HIS A 311 -9.06 -13.31 3.92
C HIS A 311 -10.13 -12.69 3.02
N ALA A 312 -10.70 -13.48 2.09
CA ALA A 312 -11.73 -13.00 1.17
C ALA A 312 -13.03 -12.60 1.90
N ALA A 313 -13.52 -13.41 2.84
CA ALA A 313 -14.71 -13.10 3.62
C ALA A 313 -14.48 -11.90 4.55
N PHE A 314 -13.34 -11.83 5.24
CA PHE A 314 -12.98 -10.70 6.09
C PHE A 314 -12.92 -9.39 5.28
N LEU A 315 -12.22 -9.39 4.16
CA LEU A 315 -12.11 -8.23 3.27
C LEU A 315 -13.46 -7.79 2.72
N TYR A 316 -14.32 -8.73 2.32
CA TYR A 316 -15.67 -8.44 1.82
C TYR A 316 -16.46 -7.60 2.83
N HIS A 317 -16.47 -8.00 4.10
CA HIS A 317 -17.20 -7.28 5.16
C HIS A 317 -16.49 -6.00 5.58
N ALA A 318 -15.15 -6.01 5.71
CA ALA A 318 -14.38 -4.85 6.10
C ALA A 318 -14.42 -3.73 5.04
N CYS A 319 -14.33 -4.06 3.75
CA CYS A 319 -14.47 -3.08 2.67
C CYS A 319 -15.88 -2.47 2.63
N LYS A 320 -16.93 -3.25 2.89
CA LYS A 320 -18.30 -2.73 3.06
C LYS A 320 -18.44 -1.80 4.27
N ALA A 321 -17.63 -1.97 5.30
CA ALA A 321 -17.57 -1.07 6.45
C ALA A 321 -16.75 0.20 6.16
N GLY A 322 -15.95 0.23 5.10
CA GLY A 322 -15.13 1.37 4.67
C GLY A 322 -13.62 1.18 4.78
N LEU A 323 -13.13 -0.07 4.89
CA LEU A 323 -11.69 -0.36 4.83
C LEU A 323 -11.12 0.09 3.50
N ASP A 324 -10.13 0.97 3.54
CA ASP A 324 -9.55 1.58 2.34
C ASP A 324 -8.43 0.72 1.74
N MET A 325 -7.60 0.08 2.58
CA MET A 325 -6.45 -0.71 2.14
C MET A 325 -6.15 -1.89 3.07
N GLY A 326 -5.31 -2.80 2.63
CA GLY A 326 -4.85 -3.91 3.46
C GLY A 326 -3.51 -4.46 3.01
N ILE A 327 -2.70 -4.88 3.98
CA ILE A 327 -1.44 -5.55 3.75
C ILE A 327 -1.77 -7.03 3.50
N VAL A 328 -1.52 -7.49 2.27
CA VAL A 328 -1.99 -8.78 1.76
C VAL A 328 -0.92 -9.47 0.91
N ASN A 329 -1.04 -10.78 0.74
CA ASN A 329 -0.38 -11.48 -0.35
C ASN A 329 -1.23 -11.32 -1.63
N ALA A 330 -0.84 -10.40 -2.51
CA ALA A 330 -1.59 -10.09 -3.73
C ALA A 330 -1.83 -11.31 -4.64
N GLY A 331 -0.93 -12.30 -4.64
CA GLY A 331 -1.09 -13.54 -5.39
C GLY A 331 -1.98 -14.61 -4.74
N MET A 332 -2.58 -14.34 -3.57
CA MET A 332 -3.37 -15.31 -2.79
C MET A 332 -4.71 -14.74 -2.33
N LEU A 333 -5.29 -13.79 -3.05
CA LEU A 333 -6.63 -13.28 -2.76
C LEU A 333 -7.66 -14.06 -3.57
N ALA A 334 -8.47 -14.87 -2.88
CA ALA A 334 -9.63 -15.53 -3.48
C ALA A 334 -10.78 -14.53 -3.73
N VAL A 335 -11.58 -14.80 -4.74
CA VAL A 335 -12.83 -14.07 -4.96
C VAL A 335 -13.88 -14.59 -3.97
N TYR A 336 -14.53 -13.69 -3.25
CA TYR A 336 -15.50 -14.05 -2.21
C TYR A 336 -16.65 -14.94 -2.73
N ASP A 337 -17.15 -14.65 -3.92
CA ASP A 337 -18.27 -15.41 -4.51
C ASP A 337 -17.85 -16.81 -4.99
N ASP A 338 -16.58 -17.06 -5.20
CA ASP A 338 -16.01 -18.35 -5.63
C ASP A 338 -15.72 -19.29 -4.44
N ILE A 339 -15.85 -18.82 -3.20
CA ILE A 339 -15.66 -19.66 -2.01
C ILE A 339 -16.75 -20.73 -1.98
N GLU A 340 -16.35 -22.00 -1.73
CA GLU A 340 -17.29 -23.11 -1.57
C GLU A 340 -18.36 -22.74 -0.50
N PRO A 341 -19.67 -22.94 -0.78
CA PRO A 341 -20.73 -22.41 0.06
C PRO A 341 -20.68 -22.80 1.54
N ASN A 342 -20.36 -24.07 1.86
CA ASN A 342 -20.28 -24.50 3.26
C ASN A 342 -19.06 -23.91 3.96
N LEU A 343 -17.91 -23.84 3.28
CA LEU A 343 -16.72 -23.18 3.80
C LEU A 343 -16.98 -21.69 4.04
N ARG A 344 -17.67 -21.02 3.10
CA ARG A 344 -18.03 -19.61 3.23
C ARG A 344 -18.87 -19.36 4.46
N ILE A 345 -19.89 -20.21 4.73
CA ILE A 345 -20.72 -20.08 5.93
C ILE A 345 -19.87 -20.23 7.20
N CYS A 346 -19.04 -21.28 7.30
CA CYS A 346 -18.17 -21.49 8.45
C CYS A 346 -17.21 -20.32 8.69
N VAL A 347 -16.61 -19.79 7.61
CA VAL A 347 -15.67 -18.65 7.69
C VAL A 347 -16.41 -17.37 8.11
N GLU A 348 -17.58 -17.08 7.54
CA GLU A 348 -18.38 -15.91 7.91
C GLU A 348 -18.87 -15.97 9.36
N ASP A 349 -19.25 -17.15 9.85
CA ASP A 349 -19.66 -17.34 11.24
C ASP A 349 -18.54 -16.93 12.20
N VAL A 350 -17.28 -17.30 11.88
CA VAL A 350 -16.09 -16.90 12.64
C VAL A 350 -15.80 -15.40 12.50
N VAL A 351 -15.80 -14.87 11.29
CA VAL A 351 -15.46 -13.45 11.02
C VAL A 351 -16.46 -12.50 11.70
N LEU A 352 -17.73 -12.88 11.71
CA LEU A 352 -18.82 -12.06 12.24
C LEU A 352 -19.21 -12.43 13.68
N ALA A 353 -18.49 -13.38 14.31
CA ALA A 353 -18.77 -13.84 15.68
C ALA A 353 -20.24 -14.23 15.90
N LYS A 354 -20.83 -15.04 14.98
CA LYS A 354 -22.25 -15.37 15.02
C LYS A 354 -22.64 -16.18 16.26
N ASP A 355 -21.75 -17.07 16.70
CA ASP A 355 -21.92 -17.84 17.92
C ASP A 355 -20.54 -18.33 18.45
N SER A 356 -20.52 -18.83 19.69
CA SER A 356 -19.30 -19.27 20.38
C SER A 356 -18.69 -20.56 19.84
N GLU A 357 -19.39 -21.34 19.03
CA GLU A 357 -18.94 -22.62 18.46
C GLU A 357 -18.40 -22.45 17.01
N ALA A 358 -18.48 -21.24 16.47
CA ALA A 358 -18.08 -20.97 15.08
C ALA A 358 -16.62 -21.35 14.80
N GLY A 359 -15.71 -21.07 15.75
CA GLY A 359 -14.30 -21.44 15.65
C GLY A 359 -14.08 -22.95 15.57
N ASP A 360 -14.75 -23.71 16.40
CA ASP A 360 -14.66 -25.17 16.43
C ASP A 360 -15.21 -25.79 15.15
N ARG A 361 -16.36 -25.32 14.66
CA ARG A 361 -16.91 -25.77 13.36
C ARG A 361 -15.95 -25.54 12.20
N LEU A 362 -15.29 -24.39 12.16
CA LEU A 362 -14.31 -24.11 11.10
C LEU A 362 -13.06 -24.99 11.22
N LEU A 363 -12.60 -25.30 12.44
CA LEU A 363 -11.50 -26.22 12.68
C LEU A 363 -11.83 -27.64 12.20
N GLU A 364 -13.00 -28.18 12.56
CA GLU A 364 -13.46 -29.49 12.11
C GLU A 364 -13.56 -29.55 10.57
N PHE A 365 -14.09 -28.51 9.95
CA PHE A 365 -14.21 -28.43 8.49
C PHE A 365 -12.83 -28.36 7.81
N ALA A 366 -11.88 -27.65 8.41
CA ALA A 366 -10.51 -27.53 7.91
C ALA A 366 -9.77 -28.87 7.97
N GLU A 367 -9.99 -29.70 8.99
CA GLU A 367 -9.43 -31.06 9.10
C GLU A 367 -10.00 -31.99 8.02
N GLN A 368 -11.32 -31.97 7.79
CA GLN A 368 -11.99 -32.75 6.76
C GLN A 368 -11.45 -32.45 5.35
N ILE A 369 -11.25 -31.17 5.01
CA ILE A 369 -10.67 -30.76 3.72
C ILE A 369 -9.22 -31.24 3.59
N LYS A 370 -8.44 -31.15 4.66
CA LYS A 370 -7.03 -31.58 4.64
C LYS A 370 -6.91 -33.08 4.36
N ASP A 371 -7.78 -33.88 4.98
CA ASP A 371 -7.82 -35.32 4.75
C ASP A 371 -8.22 -35.66 3.31
N GLN A 372 -9.23 -35.01 2.77
CA GLN A 372 -9.65 -35.17 1.36
C GLN A 372 -8.55 -34.74 0.39
N SER A 373 -7.85 -33.65 0.66
CA SER A 373 -6.74 -33.18 -0.19
C SER A 373 -5.53 -34.10 -0.14
N SER A 374 -5.30 -34.76 0.99
CA SER A 374 -4.24 -35.76 1.17
C SER A 374 -4.55 -37.04 0.40
N GLN A 375 -5.81 -37.46 0.37
CA GLN A 375 -6.29 -38.59 -0.43
C GLN A 375 -6.19 -38.30 -1.95
N ARG A 376 -6.62 -37.09 -2.39
CA ARG A 376 -6.50 -36.70 -3.82
C ARG A 376 -5.05 -36.58 -4.30
N LYS A 377 -4.11 -36.16 -3.46
CA LYS A 377 -2.67 -36.16 -3.81
C LYS A 377 -2.10 -37.54 -4.05
N SER A 378 -2.73 -38.58 -3.49
CA SER A 378 -2.33 -39.98 -3.76
C SER A 378 -2.88 -40.51 -5.09
N GLU A 379 -3.87 -39.87 -5.71
CA GLU A 379 -4.50 -40.26 -6.98
C GLU A 379 -3.88 -39.58 -8.22
N GLY A 380 -2.92 -38.66 -8.05
CA GLY A 380 -2.30 -37.91 -9.15
C GLY A 380 -3.17 -36.74 -9.65
N PRO A 381 -2.66 -35.95 -10.63
CA PRO A 381 -3.43 -34.85 -11.20
C PRO A 381 -4.67 -35.36 -11.96
N ASP A 382 -5.82 -34.71 -11.77
CA ASP A 382 -7.02 -35.02 -12.53
C ASP A 382 -6.81 -34.65 -14.02
N LEU A 383 -6.67 -35.68 -14.85
CA LEU A 383 -6.48 -35.58 -16.30
C LEU A 383 -7.78 -35.82 -17.06
N SER A 384 -8.93 -35.95 -16.43
CA SER A 384 -10.23 -36.21 -17.08
C SER A 384 -10.58 -35.16 -18.16
N TRP A 385 -10.13 -33.94 -17.99
CA TRP A 385 -10.30 -32.89 -19.00
C TRP A 385 -9.53 -33.19 -20.31
N ARG A 386 -8.51 -34.05 -20.29
CA ARG A 386 -7.76 -34.47 -21.48
C ARG A 386 -8.59 -35.34 -22.44
N GLU A 387 -9.67 -35.95 -21.96
CA GLU A 387 -10.59 -36.77 -22.76
C GLU A 387 -11.58 -35.90 -23.57
N LYS A 388 -11.60 -34.59 -23.34
CA LYS A 388 -12.50 -33.66 -24.03
C LYS A 388 -11.99 -33.32 -25.44
N PRO A 389 -12.89 -32.81 -26.33
CA PRO A 389 -12.51 -32.29 -27.64
C PRO A 389 -11.45 -31.19 -27.53
N ILE A 390 -10.59 -31.04 -28.56
CA ILE A 390 -9.42 -30.15 -28.55
C ILE A 390 -9.77 -28.72 -28.17
N GLY A 391 -10.87 -28.14 -28.69
CA GLY A 391 -11.29 -26.78 -28.36
C GLY A 391 -11.63 -26.61 -26.89
N GLU A 392 -12.21 -27.62 -26.22
CA GLU A 392 -12.49 -27.58 -24.79
C GLU A 392 -11.22 -27.80 -23.94
N ARG A 393 -10.28 -28.63 -24.42
CA ARG A 393 -8.97 -28.81 -23.78
C ARG A 393 -8.17 -27.52 -23.77
N LEU A 394 -8.08 -26.84 -24.91
CA LEU A 394 -7.42 -25.55 -25.05
C LEU A 394 -8.09 -24.47 -24.16
N THR A 395 -9.41 -24.41 -24.19
CA THR A 395 -10.14 -23.47 -23.33
C THR A 395 -9.87 -23.73 -21.85
N TYR A 396 -9.94 -25.01 -21.43
CA TYR A 396 -9.70 -25.39 -20.03
C TYR A 396 -8.27 -25.08 -19.59
N SER A 397 -7.27 -25.44 -20.41
CA SER A 397 -5.84 -25.20 -20.11
C SER A 397 -5.54 -23.70 -19.99
N LEU A 398 -6.09 -22.86 -20.88
CA LEU A 398 -5.95 -21.40 -20.81
C LEU A 398 -6.58 -20.80 -19.55
N VAL A 399 -7.82 -21.22 -19.26
CA VAL A 399 -8.55 -20.72 -18.05
C VAL A 399 -7.84 -21.14 -16.76
N LYS A 400 -7.22 -22.33 -16.73
CA LYS A 400 -6.54 -22.87 -15.54
C LYS A 400 -5.03 -22.58 -15.50
N GLY A 401 -4.47 -21.92 -16.52
CA GLY A 401 -3.04 -21.63 -16.61
C GLY A 401 -2.15 -22.86 -16.74
N ILE A 402 -2.65 -23.94 -17.36
CA ILE A 402 -1.91 -25.21 -17.55
C ILE A 402 -1.14 -25.13 -18.86
N GLY A 403 0.18 -24.96 -18.80
CA GLY A 403 1.05 -24.87 -19.98
C GLY A 403 1.57 -26.22 -20.52
N ASP A 404 1.52 -27.28 -19.71
CA ASP A 404 2.20 -28.55 -19.97
C ASP A 404 1.77 -29.27 -21.28
N TYR A 405 0.56 -28.96 -21.76
CA TYR A 405 -0.03 -29.56 -22.95
C TYR A 405 -0.28 -28.57 -24.08
N ALA A 406 0.13 -27.29 -23.91
CA ALA A 406 -0.23 -26.20 -24.83
C ALA A 406 0.30 -26.47 -26.25
N GLU A 407 1.54 -26.93 -26.40
CA GLU A 407 2.17 -27.21 -27.67
C GLU A 407 1.46 -28.37 -28.39
N SER A 408 1.29 -29.53 -27.70
CA SER A 408 0.64 -30.70 -28.28
C SER A 408 -0.82 -30.46 -28.64
N ASP A 409 -1.57 -29.70 -27.84
CA ASP A 409 -2.97 -29.37 -28.11
C ASP A 409 -3.14 -28.32 -29.21
N ALA A 410 -2.12 -27.49 -29.44
CA ALA A 410 -2.12 -26.53 -30.55
C ALA A 410 -1.72 -27.16 -31.89
N GLU A 411 -0.93 -28.23 -31.88
CA GLU A 411 -0.54 -28.99 -33.07
C GLU A 411 -1.65 -29.94 -33.55
N GLU A 412 -2.50 -30.48 -32.64
CA GLU A 412 -3.65 -31.33 -32.97
C GLU A 412 -4.79 -30.51 -33.60
#